data_cb9ffb3919516e886c889cb84f44fce8
#
_entry.id   cb9ffb3919516e886c889cb84f44fce8
#
_cell.length_a   1.000
_cell.length_b   1.000
_cell.length_c   1.000
_cell.angle_alpha   90.00
_cell.angle_beta   90.00
_cell.angle_gamma   90.00
#
_symmetry.space_group_name_H-M   'P 1'
#
loop_
_entity.id
_entity.type
_entity.pdbx_description
1 polymer ?
#
loop_
_entity_poly.entity_id
_entity_poly.type
_entity_poly.pdbx_seq_one_letter_code
_entity_poly.pdbx_strand_id
1 'polypeptide(L)'
;MFQNKSKFAKSLQGILLAFVGFFSFSCNTAYENPIIIWTNRSEFASYVELFNASQNDCKAIVVYKNSPAESFPVPKDETPPDLVIGPWLKNEKIRKNFIPLDYLFGGNQLQQQSFYPQLLKVGNIKGEQYLLPISFNIPAIIFSKGNKDLVKDNHHIAIDEIKEISVTYNKKNKSKIFTSMGFAPRWNSEFLYTVAKMQGANFQEQGRTFNWDKTSLDNTISYLKDWTKTNNESTTAEEDFSFKYLYMPEYKLVSTDNCLFAYTTSDKLFSIPEEKLSDIEFRWLHNNHKIPVEDDIISLGLYKKSKNIEAAELFILWLMKEESQKEILERNKKMKLNTATFGIAGGFSAIKSVNERVFTQFNPMLIGNLPTSEYLQTLNILPPHWEQIKERVIIPYLLEATDTENQVTEQALLDRISDWNK
;
A
#
# COMPACT_ATOMS: atom_id res chain seq x y z
N MET A 1 -68.54 -22.07 52.60
CA MET A 1 -67.63 -22.67 51.57
C MET A 1 -67.23 -21.60 50.60
N PHE A 2 -66.79 -20.40 51.01
CA PHE A 2 -66.35 -19.29 50.16
C PHE A 2 -65.36 -18.40 50.93
N GLN A 3 -64.12 -18.89 51.17
CA GLN A 3 -63.10 -18.01 51.80
C GLN A 3 -61.65 -18.38 51.44
N ASN A 4 -61.43 -19.21 50.40
CA ASN A 4 -60.02 -19.66 50.09
C ASN A 4 -59.56 -19.35 48.67
N LYS A 5 -60.24 -18.46 47.88
CA LYS A 5 -59.79 -18.09 46.51
C LYS A 5 -59.01 -16.75 46.41
N SER A 6 -58.95 -15.93 47.51
CA SER A 6 -58.32 -14.61 47.44
C SER A 6 -56.82 -14.60 47.80
N LYS A 7 -56.30 -15.63 48.44
CA LYS A 7 -54.87 -15.70 48.84
C LYS A 7 -53.98 -16.26 47.72
N PHE A 8 -54.52 -17.05 46.82
CA PHE A 8 -53.74 -17.58 45.69
C PHE A 8 -53.50 -16.55 44.57
N ALA A 9 -54.46 -15.63 44.37
CA ALA A 9 -54.32 -14.60 43.33
C ALA A 9 -53.29 -13.49 43.71
N LYS A 10 -53.09 -13.20 44.99
CA LYS A 10 -52.11 -12.22 45.45
C LYS A 10 -50.68 -12.76 45.48
N SER A 11 -50.48 -14.06 45.61
CA SER A 11 -49.17 -14.73 45.51
C SER A 11 -48.67 -14.79 44.07
N LEU A 12 -49.57 -14.98 43.09
CA LEU A 12 -49.19 -15.05 41.67
C LEU A 12 -48.85 -13.66 41.10
N GLN A 13 -49.48 -12.58 41.56
CA GLN A 13 -49.13 -11.22 41.14
C GLN A 13 -47.80 -10.72 41.72
N GLY A 14 -47.40 -11.18 42.91
CA GLY A 14 -46.11 -10.86 43.51
C GLY A 14 -44.94 -11.54 42.82
N ILE A 15 -45.12 -12.75 42.28
CA ILE A 15 -44.09 -13.50 41.55
C ILE A 15 -43.95 -12.98 40.12
N LEU A 16 -45.05 -12.49 39.49
CA LEU A 16 -45.00 -11.94 38.13
C LEU A 16 -44.30 -10.56 38.12
N LEU A 17 -44.43 -9.75 39.16
CA LEU A 17 -43.75 -8.46 39.28
C LEU A 17 -42.26 -8.58 39.65
N ALA A 18 -41.87 -9.66 40.31
CA ALA A 18 -40.45 -9.95 40.58
C ALA A 18 -39.68 -10.50 39.36
N PHE A 19 -40.37 -11.09 38.37
CA PHE A 19 -39.74 -11.60 37.14
C PHE A 19 -39.61 -10.51 36.04
N VAL A 20 -40.39 -9.42 36.11
CA VAL A 20 -40.27 -8.30 35.15
C VAL A 20 -39.15 -7.33 35.58
N GLY A 21 -38.71 -7.36 36.86
CA GLY A 21 -37.66 -6.48 37.37
C GLY A 21 -36.21 -6.96 37.11
N PHE A 22 -36.01 -8.17 36.58
CA PHE A 22 -34.65 -8.71 36.34
C PHE A 22 -34.20 -8.69 34.88
N PHE A 23 -35.01 -8.14 33.96
CA PHE A 23 -34.66 -8.05 32.52
C PHE A 23 -34.23 -6.64 32.06
N SER A 24 -33.88 -5.75 32.96
CA SER A 24 -33.55 -4.37 32.60
C SER A 24 -32.20 -3.86 33.12
N PHE A 25 -31.17 -4.70 33.13
CA PHE A 25 -29.81 -4.23 33.29
C PHE A 25 -28.88 -5.02 32.33
N SER A 26 -29.20 -4.98 31.04
CA SER A 26 -28.14 -4.97 30.05
C SER A 26 -27.70 -3.49 30.01
N CYS A 27 -26.71 -3.12 30.79
CA CYS A 27 -25.94 -1.92 30.55
C CYS A 27 -25.25 -2.11 29.20
N ASN A 28 -25.93 -1.72 28.11
CA ASN A 28 -25.26 -1.38 26.88
C ASN A 28 -24.47 -0.10 27.23
N THR A 29 -23.21 -0.24 27.56
CA THR A 29 -22.23 0.85 27.54
C THR A 29 -21.91 1.15 26.06
N ALA A 30 -22.95 1.55 25.29
CA ALA A 30 -22.72 2.10 23.97
C ALA A 30 -21.97 3.41 24.14
N TYR A 31 -20.83 3.56 23.51
CA TYR A 31 -20.10 4.82 23.49
C TYR A 31 -21.00 5.89 22.86
N GLU A 32 -21.24 7.00 23.56
CA GLU A 32 -22.17 8.06 23.14
C GLU A 32 -21.73 8.76 21.84
N ASN A 33 -20.42 8.87 21.63
CA ASN A 33 -19.84 9.56 20.47
C ASN A 33 -19.25 8.56 19.46
N PRO A 34 -19.46 8.78 18.15
CA PRO A 34 -18.85 7.93 17.14
C PRO A 34 -17.34 8.16 17.08
N ILE A 35 -16.60 7.12 16.67
CA ILE A 35 -15.18 7.18 16.37
C ILE A 35 -15.00 7.99 15.08
N ILE A 36 -14.21 9.05 15.10
CA ILE A 36 -13.90 9.89 13.94
C ILE A 36 -12.62 9.38 13.28
N ILE A 37 -12.74 8.90 12.03
CA ILE A 37 -11.61 8.37 11.26
C ILE A 37 -11.28 9.34 10.12
N TRP A 38 -10.10 9.97 10.17
CA TRP A 38 -9.58 10.74 9.03
C TRP A 38 -8.80 9.84 8.09
N THR A 39 -9.15 9.86 6.81
CA THR A 39 -8.47 9.08 5.78
C THR A 39 -8.64 9.69 4.39
N ASN A 40 -7.70 9.40 3.49
CA ASN A 40 -7.82 9.66 2.05
C ASN A 40 -8.23 8.41 1.26
N ARG A 41 -8.54 7.31 1.95
CA ARG A 41 -8.92 6.03 1.33
C ARG A 41 -10.43 5.87 1.36
N SER A 42 -11.08 6.00 0.19
CA SER A 42 -12.54 5.96 0.06
C SER A 42 -13.15 4.61 0.46
N GLU A 43 -12.40 3.51 0.32
CA GLU A 43 -12.80 2.17 0.71
C GLU A 43 -13.12 2.02 2.20
N PHE A 44 -12.57 2.90 3.05
CA PHE A 44 -12.88 2.90 4.48
C PHE A 44 -14.37 3.23 4.78
N ALA A 45 -15.08 3.85 3.87
CA ALA A 45 -16.54 4.00 4.02
C ALA A 45 -17.22 2.63 4.12
N SER A 46 -16.87 1.69 3.23
CA SER A 46 -17.38 0.32 3.26
C SER A 46 -16.92 -0.47 4.49
N TYR A 47 -15.66 -0.25 4.95
CA TYR A 47 -15.13 -0.93 6.14
C TYR A 47 -15.85 -0.47 7.41
N VAL A 48 -16.08 0.84 7.52
CA VAL A 48 -16.83 1.42 8.64
C VAL A 48 -18.29 0.95 8.66
N GLU A 49 -18.95 0.83 7.50
CA GLU A 49 -20.28 0.22 7.43
C GLU A 49 -20.28 -1.22 7.95
N LEU A 50 -19.29 -2.03 7.56
CA LEU A 50 -19.15 -3.41 8.00
C LEU A 50 -18.90 -3.48 9.52
N PHE A 51 -17.97 -2.68 10.03
CA PHE A 51 -17.70 -2.56 11.46
C PHE A 51 -18.97 -2.18 12.23
N ASN A 52 -19.67 -1.15 11.79
CA ASN A 52 -20.90 -0.66 12.42
C ASN A 52 -22.05 -1.69 12.38
N ALA A 53 -22.04 -2.62 11.41
CA ALA A 53 -23.02 -3.69 11.31
C ALA A 53 -22.66 -4.92 12.16
N SER A 54 -21.37 -5.14 12.45
CA SER A 54 -20.87 -6.33 13.14
C SER A 54 -21.01 -6.26 14.67
N GLN A 55 -21.27 -5.08 15.24
CA GLN A 55 -21.35 -4.87 16.68
C GLN A 55 -22.24 -3.66 17.02
N ASN A 56 -22.63 -3.51 18.31
CA ASN A 56 -23.48 -2.44 18.81
C ASN A 56 -22.83 -1.56 19.89
N ASP A 57 -21.57 -1.84 20.23
CA ASP A 57 -20.88 -1.16 21.33
C ASP A 57 -20.54 0.29 20.99
N CYS A 58 -20.11 0.53 19.75
CA CYS A 58 -19.77 1.87 19.26
C CYS A 58 -20.07 2.01 17.77
N LYS A 59 -20.01 3.25 17.27
CA LYS A 59 -20.13 3.56 15.85
C LYS A 59 -18.89 4.29 15.38
N ALA A 60 -18.51 4.12 14.11
CA ALA A 60 -17.45 4.87 13.48
C ALA A 60 -17.99 5.66 12.28
N ILE A 61 -17.36 6.78 11.98
CA ILE A 61 -17.64 7.60 10.79
C ILE A 61 -16.32 7.99 10.12
N VAL A 62 -16.35 8.05 8.78
CA VAL A 62 -15.20 8.48 7.98
C VAL A 62 -15.32 9.97 7.67
N VAL A 63 -14.25 10.71 7.89
CA VAL A 63 -14.06 12.08 7.40
C VAL A 63 -12.94 12.03 6.36
N TYR A 64 -13.29 12.28 5.10
CA TYR A 64 -12.33 12.28 4.01
C TYR A 64 -11.39 13.50 4.10
N LYS A 65 -10.09 13.24 4.01
CA LYS A 65 -9.02 14.24 3.95
C LYS A 65 -8.11 13.93 2.77
N ASN A 66 -7.87 14.89 1.89
CA ASN A 66 -6.97 14.69 0.75
C ASN A 66 -5.56 14.24 1.20
N SER A 67 -5.04 14.87 2.25
CA SER A 67 -3.77 14.51 2.88
C SER A 67 -3.95 14.46 4.39
N PRO A 68 -4.25 13.27 4.97
CA PRO A 68 -4.39 13.13 6.42
C PRO A 68 -3.13 13.54 7.19
N ALA A 69 -1.95 13.25 6.62
CA ALA A 69 -0.67 13.63 7.22
C ALA A 69 -0.48 15.16 7.33
N GLU A 70 -0.93 15.92 6.34
CA GLU A 70 -0.80 17.39 6.31
C GLU A 70 -1.93 18.11 7.03
N SER A 71 -2.96 17.39 7.48
CA SER A 71 -4.10 17.98 8.20
C SER A 71 -3.81 18.33 9.67
N PHE A 72 -2.53 18.34 10.07
CA PHE A 72 -2.09 18.75 11.39
C PHE A 72 -1.28 20.06 11.34
N PRO A 73 -1.49 20.97 12.32
CA PRO A 73 -2.39 20.87 13.49
C PRO A 73 -3.87 20.92 13.09
N VAL A 74 -4.73 20.21 13.85
CA VAL A 74 -6.17 20.22 13.61
C VAL A 74 -6.73 21.65 13.69
N PRO A 75 -7.44 22.15 12.66
CA PRO A 75 -8.10 23.46 12.70
C PRO A 75 -9.11 23.55 13.86
N LYS A 76 -9.30 24.78 14.38
CA LYS A 76 -10.16 24.99 15.55
C LYS A 76 -11.64 24.73 15.30
N ASP A 77 -12.07 24.88 14.07
CA ASP A 77 -13.43 24.70 13.55
C ASP A 77 -13.71 23.27 13.06
N GLU A 78 -12.72 22.40 13.11
CA GLU A 78 -12.88 21.00 12.71
C GLU A 78 -13.00 20.07 13.92
N THR A 79 -13.82 19.02 13.76
CA THR A 79 -13.86 17.91 14.71
C THR A 79 -12.56 17.12 14.64
N PRO A 80 -11.81 17.01 15.76
CA PRO A 80 -10.56 16.26 15.76
C PRO A 80 -10.81 14.77 15.51
N PRO A 81 -9.85 14.05 14.87
CA PRO A 81 -9.98 12.62 14.68
C PRO A 81 -9.73 11.85 15.98
N ASP A 82 -10.22 10.62 16.04
CA ASP A 82 -9.75 9.61 16.98
C ASP A 82 -8.66 8.76 16.31
N LEU A 83 -8.90 8.37 15.06
CA LEU A 83 -7.95 7.62 14.24
C LEU A 83 -7.57 8.39 12.98
N VAL A 84 -6.33 8.27 12.58
CA VAL A 84 -5.83 8.77 11.30
C VAL A 84 -5.26 7.62 10.50
N ILE A 85 -5.75 7.43 9.28
CA ILE A 85 -5.38 6.34 8.40
C ILE A 85 -4.94 6.92 7.06
N GLY A 86 -3.73 6.57 6.61
CA GLY A 86 -3.23 7.03 5.32
C GLY A 86 -1.73 6.84 5.16
N PRO A 87 -1.18 7.29 4.03
CA PRO A 87 0.25 7.33 3.81
C PRO A 87 0.92 8.48 4.59
N TRP A 88 2.24 8.48 4.63
CA TRP A 88 3.12 9.58 5.10
C TRP A 88 3.02 9.92 6.60
N LEU A 89 2.34 9.11 7.42
CA LEU A 89 2.15 9.36 8.86
C LEU A 89 3.45 9.21 9.68
N LYS A 90 4.46 8.53 9.15
CA LYS A 90 5.73 8.24 9.85
C LYS A 90 6.66 9.44 10.04
N ASN A 91 6.39 10.56 9.36
CA ASN A 91 7.18 11.77 9.49
C ASN A 91 7.25 12.28 10.93
N GLU A 92 8.40 12.84 11.35
CA GLU A 92 8.62 13.26 12.73
C GLU A 92 7.63 14.31 13.25
N LYS A 93 7.20 15.24 12.40
CA LYS A 93 6.23 16.27 12.76
C LYS A 93 4.83 15.68 12.98
N ILE A 94 4.46 14.70 12.15
CA ILE A 94 3.13 14.09 12.13
C ILE A 94 2.97 13.11 13.30
N ARG A 95 3.93 12.21 13.50
CA ARG A 95 3.89 11.18 14.55
C ARG A 95 3.73 11.72 15.96
N LYS A 96 4.18 12.97 16.25
CA LYS A 96 3.96 13.64 17.54
C LYS A 96 2.49 13.80 17.92
N ASN A 97 1.59 13.61 16.95
CA ASN A 97 0.16 13.71 17.16
C ASN A 97 -0.46 12.39 17.63
N PHE A 98 0.28 11.30 17.65
CA PHE A 98 -0.19 9.95 18.01
C PHE A 98 0.36 9.52 19.38
N ILE A 99 -0.34 8.55 20.00
CA ILE A 99 0.12 7.88 21.22
C ILE A 99 0.81 6.56 20.86
N PRO A 100 1.73 6.05 21.71
CA PRO A 100 2.26 4.70 21.57
C PRO A 100 1.16 3.64 21.68
N LEU A 101 1.23 2.60 20.86
CA LEU A 101 0.27 1.51 20.76
C LEU A 101 0.83 0.17 21.26
N ASP A 102 1.99 0.19 21.97
CA ASP A 102 2.68 -1.02 22.45
C ASP A 102 1.82 -1.86 23.37
N TYR A 103 0.96 -1.22 24.14
CA TYR A 103 0.03 -1.91 25.04
C TYR A 103 -0.96 -2.83 24.31
N LEU A 104 -1.26 -2.59 23.03
CA LEU A 104 -2.10 -3.46 22.21
C LEU A 104 -1.45 -4.81 21.91
N PHE A 105 -0.13 -4.91 22.01
CA PHE A 105 0.62 -6.16 21.87
C PHE A 105 0.70 -6.95 23.19
N GLY A 106 0.26 -6.32 24.29
CA GLY A 106 0.08 -7.01 25.56
C GLY A 106 -1.27 -7.73 25.63
N GLY A 107 -1.39 -8.73 26.51
CA GLY A 107 -2.68 -9.38 26.78
C GLY A 107 -3.31 -10.19 25.65
N ASN A 108 -2.55 -10.60 24.63
CA ASN A 108 -3.02 -11.38 23.47
C ASN A 108 -4.00 -10.65 22.53
N GLN A 109 -4.07 -9.31 22.57
CA GLN A 109 -4.92 -8.55 21.68
C GLN A 109 -4.37 -8.50 20.24
N LEU A 110 -3.09 -8.08 20.09
CA LEU A 110 -2.33 -8.14 18.83
C LEU A 110 -1.04 -8.92 19.05
N GLN A 111 -0.56 -9.57 18.00
CA GLN A 111 0.71 -10.29 18.04
C GLN A 111 1.68 -9.66 17.04
N GLN A 112 2.83 -9.19 17.50
CA GLN A 112 3.86 -8.59 16.64
C GLN A 112 4.30 -9.52 15.50
N GLN A 113 4.41 -10.83 15.77
CA GLN A 113 4.79 -11.85 14.79
C GLN A 113 3.77 -12.03 13.66
N SER A 114 2.52 -11.58 13.83
CA SER A 114 1.51 -11.60 12.78
C SER A 114 1.80 -10.59 11.67
N PHE A 115 2.59 -9.56 11.96
CA PHE A 115 2.96 -8.55 10.99
C PHE A 115 4.25 -8.91 10.25
N TYR A 116 4.45 -8.32 9.07
CA TYR A 116 5.76 -8.27 8.44
C TYR A 116 6.68 -7.35 9.27
N PRO A 117 7.83 -7.84 9.77
CA PRO A 117 8.68 -7.05 10.67
C PRO A 117 9.17 -5.73 10.05
N GLN A 118 9.45 -5.76 8.74
CA GLN A 118 9.91 -4.59 8.00
C GLN A 118 8.85 -3.48 7.96
N LEU A 119 7.56 -3.86 7.87
CA LEU A 119 6.44 -2.91 7.84
C LEU A 119 6.14 -2.39 9.25
N LEU A 120 6.14 -3.26 10.25
CA LEU A 120 5.92 -2.86 11.64
C LEU A 120 7.00 -1.87 12.10
N LYS A 121 8.26 -2.09 11.70
CA LYS A 121 9.38 -1.19 11.98
C LYS A 121 9.16 0.23 11.48
N VAL A 122 8.37 0.44 10.43
CA VAL A 122 8.04 1.78 9.91
C VAL A 122 7.38 2.65 10.97
N GLY A 123 6.50 2.08 11.79
CA GLY A 123 5.79 2.78 12.86
C GLY A 123 6.52 2.82 14.20
N ASN A 124 7.66 2.10 14.33
CA ASN A 124 8.43 2.06 15.57
C ASN A 124 9.43 3.22 15.63
N ILE A 125 9.43 3.92 16.76
CA ILE A 125 10.26 5.08 16.97
C ILE A 125 10.87 5.03 18.36
N LYS A 126 12.19 4.91 18.44
CA LYS A 126 12.94 4.83 19.71
C LYS A 126 12.45 3.68 20.63
N GLY A 127 11.95 2.60 20.02
CA GLY A 127 11.47 1.43 20.75
C GLY A 127 9.97 1.42 21.04
N GLU A 128 9.23 2.51 20.74
CA GLU A 128 7.78 2.60 20.93
C GLU A 128 7.05 2.54 19.57
N GLN A 129 5.94 1.84 19.50
CA GLN A 129 5.13 1.64 18.30
C GLN A 129 4.02 2.69 18.21
N TYR A 130 4.18 3.71 17.37
CA TYR A 130 3.19 4.79 17.19
C TYR A 130 2.21 4.53 16.04
N LEU A 131 2.62 3.76 15.03
CA LEU A 131 1.80 3.50 13.86
C LEU A 131 1.72 2.00 13.61
N LEU A 132 0.52 1.51 13.29
CA LEU A 132 0.32 0.14 12.82
C LEU A 132 0.21 0.16 11.29
N PRO A 133 0.97 -0.67 10.56
CA PRO A 133 0.81 -0.80 9.11
C PRO A 133 -0.51 -1.53 8.82
N ILE A 134 -1.23 -1.08 7.80
CA ILE A 134 -2.47 -1.69 7.32
C ILE A 134 -2.20 -2.47 6.04
N SER A 135 -1.61 -1.79 5.05
CA SER A 135 -1.35 -2.37 3.73
C SER A 135 -0.10 -1.81 3.07
N PHE A 136 0.40 -2.56 2.08
CA PHE A 136 1.60 -2.21 1.33
C PHE A 136 1.53 -2.72 -0.10
N ASN A 137 2.32 -2.13 -0.99
CA ASN A 137 2.50 -2.56 -2.36
C ASN A 137 3.97 -2.79 -2.68
N ILE A 138 4.21 -3.59 -3.72
CA ILE A 138 5.56 -3.94 -4.18
C ILE A 138 5.61 -3.95 -5.72
N PRO A 139 6.78 -3.71 -6.33
CA PRO A 139 6.94 -3.72 -7.77
C PRO A 139 6.93 -5.14 -8.34
N ALA A 140 6.39 -5.25 -9.55
CA ALA A 140 6.34 -6.48 -10.32
C ALA A 140 6.70 -6.23 -11.79
N ILE A 141 7.12 -7.28 -12.46
CA ILE A 141 7.27 -7.34 -13.91
C ILE A 141 6.25 -8.33 -14.45
N ILE A 142 5.49 -7.91 -15.45
CA ILE A 142 4.54 -8.76 -16.17
C ILE A 142 5.08 -9.12 -17.55
N PHE A 143 4.68 -10.29 -18.04
CA PHE A 143 5.04 -10.80 -19.36
C PHE A 143 4.02 -11.84 -19.84
N SER A 144 4.04 -12.17 -21.13
CA SER A 144 3.17 -13.21 -21.70
C SER A 144 3.53 -14.60 -21.18
N LYS A 145 2.53 -15.43 -20.87
CA LYS A 145 2.72 -16.85 -20.50
C LYS A 145 3.55 -17.63 -21.53
N GLY A 146 3.44 -17.28 -22.80
CA GLY A 146 4.25 -17.88 -23.88
C GLY A 146 5.74 -17.68 -23.72
N ASN A 147 6.17 -16.69 -22.94
CA ASN A 147 7.56 -16.34 -22.68
C ASN A 147 8.07 -16.84 -21.32
N LYS A 148 7.31 -17.70 -20.62
CA LYS A 148 7.62 -18.15 -19.25
C LYS A 148 9.00 -18.81 -19.15
N ASP A 149 9.39 -19.58 -20.14
CA ASP A 149 10.66 -20.33 -20.16
C ASP A 149 11.90 -19.43 -20.29
N LEU A 150 11.71 -18.14 -20.63
CA LEU A 150 12.80 -17.17 -20.67
C LEU A 150 13.21 -16.69 -19.27
N VAL A 151 12.34 -16.77 -18.29
CA VAL A 151 12.57 -16.30 -16.91
C VAL A 151 12.89 -17.50 -16.03
N LYS A 152 14.07 -17.48 -15.40
CA LYS A 152 14.60 -18.64 -14.65
C LYS A 152 13.85 -18.92 -13.35
N ASP A 153 13.60 -17.89 -12.56
CA ASP A 153 12.89 -18.01 -11.27
C ASP A 153 11.37 -17.93 -11.47
N ASN A 154 10.63 -18.75 -10.73
CA ASN A 154 9.17 -18.81 -10.83
C ASN A 154 8.45 -17.69 -10.06
N HIS A 155 9.14 -16.96 -9.20
CA HIS A 155 8.52 -15.98 -8.28
C HIS A 155 9.13 -14.59 -8.39
N HIS A 156 10.42 -14.49 -8.72
CA HIS A 156 11.18 -13.26 -8.69
C HIS A 156 11.93 -13.04 -10.00
N ILE A 157 12.25 -11.79 -10.29
CA ILE A 157 13.13 -11.41 -11.42
C ILE A 157 14.05 -10.27 -10.98
N ALA A 158 15.35 -10.45 -11.28
CA ALA A 158 16.34 -9.43 -10.98
C ALA A 158 16.37 -8.35 -12.08
N ILE A 159 16.74 -7.11 -11.71
CA ILE A 159 16.87 -6.02 -12.70
C ILE A 159 17.88 -6.36 -13.80
N ASP A 160 19.00 -7.02 -13.46
CA ASP A 160 20.00 -7.44 -14.46
C ASP A 160 19.48 -8.53 -15.38
N GLU A 161 18.67 -9.47 -14.87
CA GLU A 161 18.05 -10.50 -15.68
C GLU A 161 17.09 -9.91 -16.72
N ILE A 162 16.31 -8.89 -16.34
CA ILE A 162 15.46 -8.15 -17.28
C ILE A 162 16.31 -7.53 -18.38
N LYS A 163 17.41 -6.86 -18.02
CA LYS A 163 18.35 -6.24 -18.98
C LYS A 163 18.91 -7.27 -19.96
N GLU A 164 19.40 -8.40 -19.45
CA GLU A 164 20.00 -9.47 -20.25
C GLU A 164 19.02 -10.13 -21.21
N ILE A 165 17.81 -10.44 -20.75
CA ILE A 165 16.82 -11.14 -21.58
C ILE A 165 16.20 -10.18 -22.61
N SER A 166 15.91 -8.94 -22.20
CA SER A 166 15.20 -7.98 -23.04
C SER A 166 15.91 -7.66 -24.36
N VAL A 167 17.25 -7.61 -24.37
CA VAL A 167 18.02 -7.32 -25.58
C VAL A 167 17.82 -8.39 -26.65
N THR A 168 17.64 -9.67 -26.25
CA THR A 168 17.47 -10.79 -27.19
C THR A 168 16.10 -10.77 -27.89
N TYR A 169 15.14 -10.05 -27.33
CA TYR A 169 13.77 -9.92 -27.84
C TYR A 169 13.63 -8.79 -28.87
N ASN A 170 14.57 -7.86 -28.92
CA ASN A 170 14.53 -6.69 -29.76
C ASN A 170 14.54 -7.05 -31.24
N LYS A 171 13.55 -6.58 -32.01
CA LYS A 171 13.44 -6.80 -33.44
C LYS A 171 13.26 -5.48 -34.19
N LYS A 172 13.83 -5.38 -35.35
CA LYS A 172 13.74 -4.23 -36.25
C LYS A 172 13.27 -4.62 -37.65
N ASN A 173 12.59 -3.68 -38.29
CA ASN A 173 12.26 -3.81 -39.72
C ASN A 173 13.45 -3.45 -40.62
N LYS A 174 13.23 -3.54 -41.94
CA LYS A 174 14.23 -3.16 -42.95
C LYS A 174 14.73 -1.71 -42.85
N SER A 175 13.92 -0.82 -42.30
CA SER A 175 14.24 0.59 -42.06
C SER A 175 14.92 0.83 -40.70
N LYS A 176 15.38 -0.21 -40.02
CA LYS A 176 16.03 -0.18 -38.70
C LYS A 176 15.15 0.37 -37.57
N ILE A 177 13.84 0.42 -37.75
CA ILE A 177 12.87 0.87 -36.73
C ILE A 177 12.46 -0.36 -35.91
N PHE A 178 12.41 -0.24 -34.57
CA PHE A 178 11.96 -1.30 -33.69
C PHE A 178 10.51 -1.70 -33.97
N THR A 179 10.29 -2.99 -34.18
CA THR A 179 8.96 -3.62 -34.33
C THR A 179 8.53 -4.30 -33.05
N SER A 180 9.47 -4.81 -32.27
CA SER A 180 9.27 -5.23 -30.89
C SER A 180 10.49 -4.81 -30.05
N MET A 181 10.26 -4.51 -28.78
CA MET A 181 11.31 -4.12 -27.85
C MET A 181 11.11 -4.88 -26.53
N GLY A 182 12.18 -5.53 -26.04
CA GLY A 182 12.06 -6.40 -24.88
C GLY A 182 11.63 -5.64 -23.62
N PHE A 183 12.31 -4.55 -23.31
CA PHE A 183 11.99 -3.63 -22.23
C PHE A 183 12.74 -2.32 -22.40
N ALA A 184 12.10 -1.22 -22.03
CA ALA A 184 12.78 0.08 -21.95
C ALA A 184 12.59 0.69 -20.55
N PRO A 185 13.68 1.05 -19.84
CA PRO A 185 13.61 1.59 -18.48
C PRO A 185 12.76 2.86 -18.38
N ARG A 186 12.71 3.66 -19.42
CA ARG A 186 12.05 4.97 -19.45
C ARG A 186 10.55 4.91 -19.78
N TRP A 187 9.98 3.77 -20.19
CA TRP A 187 8.56 3.66 -20.50
C TRP A 187 7.67 3.89 -19.28
N ASN A 188 8.16 3.47 -18.11
CA ASN A 188 7.50 3.75 -16.84
C ASN A 188 8.47 4.50 -15.93
N SER A 189 8.21 5.78 -15.70
CA SER A 189 9.10 6.64 -14.91
C SER A 189 9.24 6.18 -13.45
N GLU A 190 8.24 5.49 -12.90
CA GLU A 190 8.33 4.87 -11.58
C GLU A 190 9.38 3.75 -11.54
N PHE A 191 9.64 3.07 -12.66
CA PHE A 191 10.72 2.08 -12.73
C PHE A 191 12.08 2.72 -12.47
N LEU A 192 12.36 3.90 -13.04
CA LEU A 192 13.63 4.62 -12.79
C LEU A 192 13.83 4.90 -11.29
N TYR A 193 12.78 5.38 -10.64
CA TYR A 193 12.79 5.63 -9.20
C TYR A 193 12.95 4.33 -8.40
N THR A 194 12.24 3.27 -8.76
CA THR A 194 12.33 1.96 -8.12
C THR A 194 13.74 1.38 -8.23
N VAL A 195 14.39 1.49 -9.39
CA VAL A 195 15.79 1.08 -9.57
C VAL A 195 16.73 1.92 -8.70
N ALA A 196 16.51 3.25 -8.61
CA ALA A 196 17.30 4.10 -7.74
C ALA A 196 17.17 3.69 -6.26
N LYS A 197 15.97 3.35 -5.78
CA LYS A 197 15.77 2.77 -4.44
C LYS A 197 16.53 1.47 -4.26
N MET A 198 16.41 0.53 -5.20
CA MET A 198 17.04 -0.79 -5.12
C MET A 198 18.56 -0.73 -5.17
N GLN A 199 19.13 0.25 -5.87
CA GLN A 199 20.58 0.46 -5.94
C GLN A 199 21.13 1.36 -4.83
N GLY A 200 20.27 1.80 -3.91
CA GLY A 200 20.70 2.47 -2.67
C GLY A 200 20.79 3.99 -2.76
N ALA A 201 20.08 4.65 -3.68
CA ALA A 201 20.00 6.12 -3.70
C ALA A 201 19.47 6.71 -2.38
N ASN A 202 18.70 5.89 -1.62
CA ASN A 202 18.41 6.10 -0.20
C ASN A 202 17.82 7.48 0.13
N PHE A 203 16.84 7.92 -0.69
CA PHE A 203 16.12 9.16 -0.43
C PHE A 203 15.49 9.13 0.96
N GLN A 204 15.72 10.18 1.76
CA GLN A 204 15.22 10.23 3.13
C GLN A 204 15.19 11.66 3.69
N GLU A 205 14.31 11.90 4.65
CA GLU A 205 14.34 13.10 5.49
C GLU A 205 15.11 12.83 6.78
N GLN A 206 16.12 13.61 7.06
CA GLN A 206 16.89 13.59 8.32
C GLN A 206 16.74 14.94 9.03
N GLY A 207 15.93 14.95 10.09
CA GLY A 207 15.64 16.18 10.81
C GLY A 207 14.82 17.16 9.96
N ARG A 208 15.47 18.18 9.39
CA ARG A 208 14.84 19.18 8.50
C ARG A 208 15.41 19.18 7.08
N THR A 209 16.37 18.29 6.81
CA THR A 209 17.05 18.21 5.53
C THR A 209 16.62 16.95 4.78
N PHE A 210 16.38 17.11 3.50
CA PHE A 210 16.19 15.99 2.59
C PHE A 210 17.54 15.59 2.02
N ASN A 211 17.86 14.29 2.06
CA ASN A 211 19.15 13.74 1.68
C ASN A 211 18.97 12.50 0.78
N TRP A 212 20.03 12.19 0.03
CA TRP A 212 20.17 10.95 -0.74
C TRP A 212 21.64 10.51 -0.77
N ASP A 213 21.89 9.26 -1.14
CA ASP A 213 23.24 8.78 -1.42
C ASP A 213 23.62 9.17 -2.86
N LYS A 214 24.55 10.11 -2.97
CA LYS A 214 25.01 10.65 -4.24
C LYS A 214 25.64 9.58 -5.11
N THR A 215 26.57 8.80 -4.56
CA THR A 215 27.33 7.81 -5.32
C THR A 215 26.40 6.75 -5.89
N SER A 216 25.47 6.26 -5.09
CA SER A 216 24.47 5.29 -5.53
C SER A 216 23.53 5.84 -6.59
N LEU A 217 23.14 7.12 -6.46
CA LEU A 217 22.30 7.77 -7.47
C LEU A 217 23.04 7.94 -8.80
N ASP A 218 24.29 8.40 -8.78
CA ASP A 218 25.14 8.56 -9.98
C ASP A 218 25.39 7.21 -10.67
N ASN A 219 25.67 6.16 -9.89
CA ASN A 219 25.81 4.79 -10.40
C ASN A 219 24.52 4.29 -11.07
N THR A 220 23.36 4.56 -10.43
CA THR A 220 22.06 4.21 -11.00
C THR A 220 21.80 4.91 -12.33
N ILE A 221 22.05 6.21 -12.41
CA ILE A 221 21.92 6.98 -13.65
C ILE A 221 22.80 6.39 -14.76
N SER A 222 24.06 6.11 -14.42
CA SER A 222 25.01 5.50 -15.36
C SER A 222 24.54 4.13 -15.83
N TYR A 223 24.04 3.28 -14.92
CA TYR A 223 23.49 1.97 -15.22
C TYR A 223 22.27 2.04 -16.17
N LEU A 224 21.35 2.95 -15.91
CA LEU A 224 20.15 3.11 -16.74
C LEU A 224 20.49 3.70 -18.12
N LYS A 225 21.42 4.66 -18.20
CA LYS A 225 21.94 5.18 -19.47
C LYS A 225 22.61 4.06 -20.32
N ASP A 226 23.44 3.25 -19.66
CA ASP A 226 24.10 2.12 -20.33
C ASP A 226 23.06 1.11 -20.83
N TRP A 227 22.04 0.81 -20.03
CA TRP A 227 20.94 -0.07 -20.46
C TRP A 227 20.27 0.45 -21.74
N THR A 228 19.83 1.70 -21.76
CA THR A 228 19.23 2.30 -22.95
C THR A 228 20.14 2.25 -24.16
N LYS A 229 21.44 2.61 -24.02
CA LYS A 229 22.41 2.59 -25.11
C LYS A 229 22.68 1.20 -25.64
N THR A 230 22.90 0.22 -24.75
CA THR A 230 23.31 -1.12 -25.14
C THR A 230 22.17 -1.97 -25.68
N ASN A 231 20.96 -1.82 -25.12
CA ASN A 231 19.83 -2.64 -25.50
C ASN A 231 18.94 -1.97 -26.56
N ASN A 232 18.70 -0.67 -26.44
CA ASN A 232 17.68 0.07 -27.19
C ASN A 232 18.23 1.17 -28.09
N GLU A 233 19.56 1.33 -28.15
CA GLU A 233 20.34 2.28 -28.93
C GLU A 233 20.30 3.72 -28.41
N SER A 234 19.14 4.28 -28.15
CA SER A 234 18.99 5.66 -27.68
C SER A 234 17.66 5.89 -26.95
N THR A 235 17.60 6.99 -26.22
CA THR A 235 16.35 7.50 -25.63
C THR A 235 15.29 7.76 -26.68
N THR A 236 15.66 8.39 -27.81
CA THR A 236 14.74 8.66 -28.93
C THR A 236 14.13 7.38 -29.48
N ALA A 237 14.90 6.28 -29.59
CA ALA A 237 14.37 5.01 -30.08
C ALA A 237 13.34 4.38 -29.10
N GLU A 238 13.55 4.52 -27.79
CA GLU A 238 12.58 4.10 -26.78
C GLU A 238 11.30 4.94 -26.83
N GLU A 239 11.42 6.26 -26.99
CA GLU A 239 10.30 7.20 -27.10
C GLU A 239 9.48 6.98 -28.36
N ASP A 240 10.13 6.82 -29.52
CA ASP A 240 9.47 6.50 -30.79
C ASP A 240 8.68 5.19 -30.72
N PHE A 241 9.26 4.17 -30.05
CA PHE A 241 8.57 2.89 -29.85
C PHE A 241 7.37 3.06 -28.92
N SER A 242 7.54 3.74 -27.79
CA SER A 242 6.49 4.02 -26.81
C SER A 242 5.33 4.79 -27.44
N PHE A 243 5.63 5.79 -28.28
CA PHE A 243 4.63 6.62 -28.93
C PHE A 243 3.65 5.82 -29.81
N LYS A 244 4.10 4.73 -30.44
CA LYS A 244 3.22 3.86 -31.24
C LYS A 244 2.12 3.22 -30.40
N TYR A 245 2.36 3.01 -29.11
CA TYR A 245 1.53 2.26 -28.20
C TYR A 245 0.99 3.12 -27.05
N LEU A 246 1.02 4.43 -27.20
CA LEU A 246 0.68 5.41 -26.14
C LEU A 246 -0.64 5.11 -25.40
N TYR A 247 -1.61 4.54 -26.10
CA TYR A 247 -2.94 4.22 -25.53
C TYR A 247 -3.12 2.72 -25.26
N MET A 248 -2.07 1.92 -25.40
CA MET A 248 -2.16 0.48 -25.17
C MET A 248 -1.71 0.17 -23.74
N PRO A 249 -2.56 -0.46 -22.91
CA PRO A 249 -2.18 -0.85 -21.56
C PRO A 249 -1.01 -1.85 -21.56
N GLU A 250 -0.20 -1.84 -20.51
CA GLU A 250 1.01 -2.68 -20.37
C GLU A 250 0.69 -4.17 -20.55
N TYR A 251 -0.40 -4.68 -19.93
CA TYR A 251 -0.80 -6.08 -20.07
C TYR A 251 -1.10 -6.44 -21.54
N LYS A 252 -1.59 -5.50 -22.35
CA LYS A 252 -1.87 -5.71 -23.76
C LYS A 252 -0.59 -5.69 -24.59
N LEU A 253 0.35 -4.81 -24.26
CA LEU A 253 1.67 -4.77 -24.91
C LEU A 253 2.37 -6.12 -24.82
N VAL A 254 2.40 -6.72 -23.62
CA VAL A 254 3.07 -8.02 -23.41
C VAL A 254 2.25 -9.18 -24.00
N SER A 255 0.92 -9.17 -23.93
CA SER A 255 0.08 -10.25 -24.46
C SER A 255 0.01 -10.29 -25.99
N THR A 256 0.43 -9.21 -26.67
CA THR A 256 0.50 -9.12 -28.14
C THR A 256 1.94 -9.17 -28.68
N ASP A 257 2.91 -9.57 -27.81
CA ASP A 257 4.32 -9.72 -28.16
C ASP A 257 4.99 -8.45 -28.74
N ASN A 258 4.42 -7.27 -28.45
CA ASN A 258 5.04 -5.99 -28.81
C ASN A 258 6.23 -5.67 -27.88
N CYS A 259 6.10 -6.01 -26.58
CA CYS A 259 7.23 -6.01 -25.65
C CYS A 259 7.29 -7.34 -24.87
N LEU A 260 8.48 -7.68 -24.37
CA LEU A 260 8.65 -8.88 -23.55
C LEU A 260 8.19 -8.65 -22.13
N PHE A 261 8.64 -7.56 -21.51
CA PHE A 261 8.37 -7.20 -20.13
C PHE A 261 7.70 -5.84 -20.02
N ALA A 262 6.85 -5.68 -19.01
CA ALA A 262 6.35 -4.39 -18.60
C ALA A 262 6.39 -4.28 -17.06
N TYR A 263 6.74 -3.09 -16.56
CA TYR A 263 6.76 -2.78 -15.13
C TYR A 263 5.37 -2.45 -14.64
N THR A 264 5.05 -2.91 -13.45
CA THR A 264 3.81 -2.58 -12.73
C THR A 264 4.02 -2.69 -11.22
N THR A 265 2.98 -2.37 -10.44
CA THR A 265 2.94 -2.57 -8.99
C THR A 265 1.81 -3.53 -8.62
N SER A 266 1.86 -4.13 -7.44
CA SER A 266 0.87 -5.13 -7.01
C SER A 266 -0.57 -4.62 -7.05
N ASP A 267 -0.82 -3.39 -6.65
CA ASP A 267 -2.14 -2.76 -6.71
C ASP A 267 -2.66 -2.63 -8.15
N LYS A 268 -1.82 -2.17 -9.08
CA LYS A 268 -2.16 -2.04 -10.49
C LYS A 268 -2.38 -3.41 -11.13
N LEU A 269 -1.48 -4.37 -10.87
CA LEU A 269 -1.56 -5.72 -11.42
C LEU A 269 -2.88 -6.42 -11.04
N PHE A 270 -3.21 -6.46 -9.75
CA PHE A 270 -4.40 -7.16 -9.26
C PHE A 270 -5.70 -6.35 -9.37
N SER A 271 -5.63 -5.11 -9.87
CA SER A 271 -6.81 -4.35 -10.31
C SER A 271 -7.18 -4.61 -11.78
N ILE A 272 -6.32 -5.29 -12.55
CA ILE A 272 -6.65 -5.71 -13.91
C ILE A 272 -7.71 -6.84 -13.84
N PRO A 273 -8.81 -6.75 -14.62
CA PRO A 273 -9.82 -7.83 -14.67
C PRO A 273 -9.20 -9.19 -14.97
N GLU A 274 -9.64 -10.23 -14.26
CA GLU A 274 -9.08 -11.59 -14.32
C GLU A 274 -9.07 -12.16 -15.76
N GLU A 275 -10.11 -11.88 -16.54
CA GLU A 275 -10.18 -12.31 -17.95
C GLU A 275 -9.08 -11.72 -18.84
N LYS A 276 -8.49 -10.58 -18.46
CA LYS A 276 -7.37 -9.94 -19.17
C LYS A 276 -6.00 -10.43 -18.69
N LEU A 277 -5.97 -11.10 -17.54
CA LEU A 277 -4.76 -11.70 -16.98
C LEU A 277 -4.55 -13.16 -17.38
N SER A 278 -5.47 -13.76 -18.17
CA SER A 278 -5.44 -15.17 -18.56
C SER A 278 -4.11 -15.58 -19.22
N ASP A 279 -3.51 -14.70 -20.03
CA ASP A 279 -2.26 -14.92 -20.74
C ASP A 279 -1.05 -14.21 -20.12
N ILE A 280 -1.20 -13.66 -18.92
CA ILE A 280 -0.16 -12.91 -18.24
C ILE A 280 0.44 -13.74 -17.10
N GLU A 281 1.75 -13.70 -17.02
CA GLU A 281 2.59 -14.12 -15.90
C GLU A 281 3.21 -12.88 -15.26
N PHE A 282 3.65 -13.02 -14.00
CA PHE A 282 4.36 -11.95 -13.31
C PHE A 282 5.48 -12.50 -12.43
N ARG A 283 6.44 -11.63 -12.11
CA ARG A 283 7.50 -11.89 -11.12
C ARG A 283 7.67 -10.65 -10.25
N TRP A 284 7.96 -10.86 -8.97
CA TRP A 284 8.31 -9.76 -8.08
C TRP A 284 9.69 -9.22 -8.45
N LEU A 285 9.78 -7.92 -8.64
CA LEU A 285 11.01 -7.25 -9.01
C LEU A 285 11.95 -7.13 -7.81
N HIS A 286 13.19 -7.55 -7.95
CA HIS A 286 14.19 -7.45 -6.89
C HIS A 286 15.58 -7.05 -7.40
N ASN A 287 16.44 -6.60 -6.47
CA ASN A 287 17.88 -6.49 -6.66
C ASN A 287 18.57 -7.13 -5.44
N ASN A 288 19.44 -8.11 -5.65
CA ASN A 288 20.15 -8.84 -4.58
C ASN A 288 19.20 -9.36 -3.49
N HIS A 289 18.11 -10.01 -3.88
CA HIS A 289 17.05 -10.52 -2.98
C HIS A 289 16.40 -9.44 -2.10
N LYS A 290 16.36 -8.19 -2.55
CA LYS A 290 15.67 -7.09 -1.87
C LYS A 290 14.55 -6.57 -2.76
N ILE A 291 13.33 -6.64 -2.25
CA ILE A 291 12.12 -6.12 -2.89
C ILE A 291 11.78 -4.80 -2.21
N PRO A 292 11.81 -3.66 -2.90
CA PRO A 292 11.40 -2.40 -2.29
C PRO A 292 9.90 -2.39 -2.06
N VAL A 293 9.49 -2.00 -0.87
CA VAL A 293 8.08 -1.68 -0.60
C VAL A 293 7.80 -0.28 -1.15
N GLU A 294 6.63 -0.08 -1.76
CA GLU A 294 6.20 1.25 -2.22
C GLU A 294 6.12 2.24 -1.05
N ASP A 295 6.42 3.51 -1.31
CA ASP A 295 6.61 4.50 -0.24
C ASP A 295 5.31 4.90 0.47
N ASP A 296 4.18 4.75 -0.20
CA ASP A 296 2.85 5.14 0.23
C ASP A 296 2.14 4.11 1.13
N ILE A 297 2.93 3.32 1.87
CA ILE A 297 2.38 2.36 2.84
C ILE A 297 1.26 2.99 3.68
N ILE A 298 0.13 2.32 3.75
CA ILE A 298 -0.99 2.77 4.56
C ILE A 298 -0.77 2.37 6.01
N SER A 299 -0.78 3.36 6.88
CA SER A 299 -0.61 3.20 8.32
C SER A 299 -1.77 3.82 9.08
N LEU A 300 -1.96 3.36 10.31
CA LEU A 300 -2.95 3.85 11.26
C LEU A 300 -2.24 4.42 12.49
N GLY A 301 -2.68 5.59 12.97
CA GLY A 301 -2.26 6.18 14.23
C GLY A 301 -3.46 6.61 15.09
N LEU A 302 -3.38 6.41 16.41
CA LEU A 302 -4.36 6.87 17.38
C LEU A 302 -4.01 8.28 17.84
N TYR A 303 -4.94 9.23 17.64
CA TYR A 303 -4.69 10.64 17.93
C TYR A 303 -4.58 10.90 19.44
N LYS A 304 -3.52 11.55 19.89
CA LYS A 304 -3.21 11.76 21.32
C LYS A 304 -4.22 12.61 22.09
N LYS A 305 -5.09 13.35 21.39
CA LYS A 305 -6.16 14.14 22.01
C LYS A 305 -7.54 13.53 21.78
N SER A 306 -7.61 12.28 21.33
CA SER A 306 -8.87 11.53 21.24
C SER A 306 -9.51 11.45 22.62
N LYS A 307 -10.83 11.58 22.64
CA LYS A 307 -11.66 11.36 23.83
C LYS A 307 -12.34 9.98 23.81
N ASN A 308 -12.17 9.23 22.71
CA ASN A 308 -12.81 7.93 22.46
C ASN A 308 -11.74 6.82 22.30
N ILE A 309 -10.69 6.83 23.13
CA ILE A 309 -9.55 5.91 22.99
C ILE A 309 -10.02 4.46 22.98
N GLU A 310 -10.81 4.03 23.97
CA GLU A 310 -11.31 2.65 24.11
C GLU A 310 -12.15 2.22 22.90
N ALA A 311 -13.04 3.08 22.40
CA ALA A 311 -13.82 2.78 21.21
C ALA A 311 -12.93 2.70 19.95
N ALA A 312 -11.96 3.60 19.83
CA ALA A 312 -11.00 3.57 18.72
C ALA A 312 -10.17 2.28 18.71
N GLU A 313 -9.79 1.76 19.88
CA GLU A 313 -9.11 0.46 20.04
C GLU A 313 -9.96 -0.70 19.52
N LEU A 314 -11.29 -0.69 19.77
CA LEU A 314 -12.18 -1.72 19.22
C LEU A 314 -12.13 -1.75 17.70
N PHE A 315 -12.10 -0.58 17.04
CA PHE A 315 -11.96 -0.49 15.59
C PHE A 315 -10.58 -0.99 15.12
N ILE A 316 -9.50 -0.61 15.80
CA ILE A 316 -8.15 -1.09 15.50
C ILE A 316 -8.09 -2.61 15.58
N LEU A 317 -8.54 -3.19 16.68
CA LEU A 317 -8.52 -4.62 16.89
C LEU A 317 -9.40 -5.38 15.89
N TRP A 318 -10.56 -4.83 15.55
CA TRP A 318 -11.43 -5.39 14.51
C TRP A 318 -10.73 -5.38 13.15
N LEU A 319 -10.14 -4.24 12.75
CA LEU A 319 -9.46 -4.10 11.44
C LEU A 319 -8.26 -5.05 11.29
N MET A 320 -7.56 -5.34 12.40
CA MET A 320 -6.37 -6.20 12.39
C MET A 320 -6.68 -7.69 12.50
N LYS A 321 -7.94 -8.10 12.65
CA LYS A 321 -8.34 -9.51 12.63
C LYS A 321 -8.39 -10.07 11.22
N GLU A 322 -7.91 -11.32 11.06
CA GLU A 322 -7.98 -12.06 9.79
C GLU A 322 -9.44 -12.20 9.31
N GLU A 323 -10.36 -12.53 10.22
CA GLU A 323 -11.78 -12.70 9.93
C GLU A 323 -12.41 -11.42 9.37
N SER A 324 -12.14 -10.28 10.00
CA SER A 324 -12.65 -8.98 9.54
C SER A 324 -12.12 -8.61 8.16
N GLN A 325 -10.84 -8.84 7.91
CA GLN A 325 -10.25 -8.59 6.60
C GLN A 325 -10.79 -9.55 5.52
N LYS A 326 -11.09 -10.80 5.90
CA LYS A 326 -11.78 -11.74 5.01
C LYS A 326 -13.17 -11.24 4.65
N GLU A 327 -13.96 -10.80 5.63
CA GLU A 327 -15.30 -10.24 5.39
C GLU A 327 -15.26 -8.99 4.50
N ILE A 328 -14.25 -8.12 4.68
CA ILE A 328 -14.00 -6.97 3.80
C ILE A 328 -13.79 -7.44 2.35
N LEU A 329 -12.94 -8.42 2.12
CA LEU A 329 -12.63 -8.94 0.77
C LEU A 329 -13.84 -9.65 0.15
N GLU A 330 -14.60 -10.42 0.92
CA GLU A 330 -15.85 -11.07 0.48
C GLU A 330 -16.88 -10.01 0.06
N ARG A 331 -17.05 -8.95 0.86
CA ARG A 331 -17.92 -7.82 0.53
C ARG A 331 -17.48 -7.12 -0.75
N ASN A 332 -16.20 -6.80 -0.88
CA ASN A 332 -15.64 -6.16 -2.07
C ASN A 332 -15.89 -7.00 -3.33
N LYS A 333 -15.68 -8.31 -3.26
CA LYS A 333 -15.98 -9.23 -4.37
C LYS A 333 -17.47 -9.25 -4.72
N LYS A 334 -18.35 -9.36 -3.71
CA LYS A 334 -19.81 -9.36 -3.89
C LYS A 334 -20.31 -8.06 -4.52
N MET A 335 -19.75 -6.92 -4.15
CA MET A 335 -20.12 -5.60 -4.65
C MET A 335 -19.36 -5.21 -5.93
N LYS A 336 -18.48 -6.07 -6.45
CA LYS A 336 -17.59 -5.82 -7.60
C LYS A 336 -16.68 -4.61 -7.43
N LEU A 337 -16.24 -4.34 -6.22
CA LEU A 337 -15.29 -3.26 -5.89
C LEU A 337 -13.83 -3.68 -6.05
N ASN A 338 -13.54 -4.96 -6.17
CA ASN A 338 -12.19 -5.53 -6.30
C ASN A 338 -11.44 -5.09 -7.56
N THR A 339 -12.15 -4.61 -8.60
CA THR A 339 -11.53 -4.00 -9.79
C THR A 339 -11.21 -2.53 -9.61
N ALA A 340 -11.76 -1.88 -8.59
CA ALA A 340 -11.46 -0.48 -8.28
C ALA A 340 -10.34 -0.36 -7.24
N THR A 341 -10.24 -1.33 -6.32
CA THR A 341 -9.26 -1.29 -5.24
C THR A 341 -8.79 -2.71 -4.91
N PHE A 342 -7.50 -2.96 -5.05
CA PHE A 342 -6.88 -4.23 -4.69
C PHE A 342 -6.82 -4.42 -3.17
N GLY A 343 -7.18 -5.60 -2.70
CA GLY A 343 -6.87 -6.09 -1.35
C GLY A 343 -7.46 -5.26 -0.20
N ILE A 344 -6.62 -5.01 0.79
CA ILE A 344 -6.95 -4.22 1.98
C ILE A 344 -6.34 -2.82 1.85
N ALA A 345 -7.17 -1.80 1.87
CA ALA A 345 -6.74 -0.40 1.73
C ALA A 345 -5.78 -0.17 0.53
N GLY A 346 -6.09 -0.82 -0.60
CA GLY A 346 -5.33 -0.68 -1.85
C GLY A 346 -4.04 -1.50 -1.94
N GLY A 347 -3.85 -2.55 -1.13
CA GLY A 347 -2.61 -3.32 -1.16
C GLY A 347 -2.70 -4.68 -0.48
N PHE A 348 -1.57 -5.37 -0.39
CA PHE A 348 -1.42 -6.54 0.48
C PHE A 348 -1.64 -6.15 1.93
N SER A 349 -2.25 -7.04 2.71
CA SER A 349 -2.39 -6.85 4.15
C SER A 349 -1.04 -6.80 4.86
N ALA A 350 -0.90 -5.95 5.86
CA ALA A 350 0.24 -6.00 6.77
C ALA A 350 0.21 -7.25 7.69
N ILE A 351 -0.90 -7.98 7.74
CA ILE A 351 -1.06 -9.24 8.48
C ILE A 351 -0.72 -10.41 7.56
N LYS A 352 0.34 -11.16 7.89
CA LYS A 352 0.85 -12.27 7.07
C LYS A 352 -0.20 -13.32 6.73
N SER A 353 -0.94 -13.77 7.75
CA SER A 353 -1.94 -14.84 7.58
C SER A 353 -3.07 -14.48 6.63
N VAL A 354 -3.41 -13.18 6.52
CA VAL A 354 -4.39 -12.70 5.54
C VAL A 354 -3.88 -12.92 4.12
N ASN A 355 -2.63 -12.56 3.84
CA ASN A 355 -2.04 -12.79 2.51
C ASN A 355 -1.93 -14.28 2.20
N GLU A 356 -1.47 -15.09 3.15
CA GLU A 356 -1.23 -16.52 2.97
C GLU A 356 -2.52 -17.34 2.82
N ARG A 357 -3.55 -17.03 3.60
CA ARG A 357 -4.76 -17.86 3.69
C ARG A 357 -5.98 -17.24 3.04
N VAL A 358 -6.07 -15.93 3.02
CA VAL A 358 -7.26 -15.24 2.54
C VAL A 358 -7.08 -14.71 1.13
N PHE A 359 -6.02 -13.94 0.85
CA PHE A 359 -5.80 -13.35 -0.48
C PHE A 359 -5.73 -14.38 -1.60
N THR A 360 -5.14 -15.54 -1.36
CA THR A 360 -5.05 -16.65 -2.33
C THR A 360 -6.42 -17.21 -2.74
N GLN A 361 -7.48 -17.02 -1.92
CA GLN A 361 -8.85 -17.41 -2.25
C GLN A 361 -9.51 -16.41 -3.22
N PHE A 362 -9.05 -15.18 -3.26
CA PHE A 362 -9.60 -14.13 -4.12
C PHE A 362 -8.76 -13.87 -5.37
N ASN A 363 -7.46 -14.17 -5.31
CA ASN A 363 -6.49 -13.97 -6.37
C ASN A 363 -5.68 -15.26 -6.61
N PRO A 364 -6.15 -16.17 -7.48
CA PRO A 364 -5.51 -17.46 -7.71
C PRO A 364 -4.04 -17.36 -8.19
N MET A 365 -3.67 -16.26 -8.87
CA MET A 365 -2.28 -16.02 -9.29
C MET A 365 -1.30 -15.88 -8.11
N LEU A 366 -1.79 -15.63 -6.89
CA LEU A 366 -0.98 -15.56 -5.67
C LEU A 366 -0.71 -16.93 -5.03
N ILE A 367 -1.36 -18.00 -5.48
CA ILE A 367 -1.11 -19.34 -4.94
C ILE A 367 0.32 -19.75 -5.25
N GLY A 368 1.13 -19.93 -4.20
CA GLY A 368 2.56 -20.21 -4.33
C GLY A 368 3.42 -19.03 -4.80
N ASN A 369 2.84 -17.85 -4.97
CA ASN A 369 3.52 -16.69 -5.55
C ASN A 369 3.39 -15.43 -4.67
N LEU A 370 3.30 -15.61 -3.36
CA LEU A 370 3.32 -14.50 -2.42
C LEU A 370 4.73 -13.91 -2.30
N PRO A 371 4.86 -12.61 -2.00
CA PRO A 371 6.16 -11.99 -1.82
C PRO A 371 6.90 -12.62 -0.63
N THR A 372 8.18 -12.97 -0.84
CA THR A 372 9.04 -13.54 0.21
C THR A 372 9.28 -12.50 1.30
N SER A 373 8.84 -12.79 2.51
CA SER A 373 8.86 -11.85 3.65
C SER A 373 10.27 -11.30 3.93
N GLU A 374 11.30 -12.15 3.84
CA GLU A 374 12.69 -11.82 4.12
C GLU A 374 13.28 -10.87 3.08
N TYR A 375 12.69 -10.80 1.89
CA TYR A 375 13.16 -9.93 0.80
C TYR A 375 12.62 -8.51 0.92
N LEU A 376 11.55 -8.28 1.68
CA LEU A 376 10.95 -6.95 1.81
C LEU A 376 11.94 -5.96 2.48
N GLN A 377 12.14 -4.81 1.85
CA GLN A 377 12.98 -3.75 2.41
C GLN A 377 12.19 -2.87 3.38
N THR A 378 12.88 -2.43 4.44
CA THR A 378 12.33 -1.40 5.34
C THR A 378 12.33 -0.04 4.63
N LEU A 379 11.26 0.71 4.79
CA LEU A 379 11.09 2.03 4.22
C LEU A 379 11.87 3.10 5.01
N ASN A 380 12.37 4.10 4.30
CA ASN A 380 12.92 5.31 4.88
C ASN A 380 11.83 6.26 5.41
N ILE A 381 12.24 7.22 6.20
CA ILE A 381 11.39 8.35 6.58
C ILE A 381 11.44 9.37 5.44
N LEU A 382 10.29 9.71 4.89
CA LEU A 382 10.14 10.65 3.79
C LEU A 382 9.26 11.84 4.22
N PRO A 383 9.36 13.01 3.55
CA PRO A 383 8.50 14.15 3.83
C PRO A 383 7.01 13.83 3.70
N PRO A 384 6.10 14.52 4.39
CA PRO A 384 4.66 14.28 4.28
C PRO A 384 4.08 14.48 2.86
N HIS A 385 4.70 15.37 2.09
CA HIS A 385 4.36 15.67 0.70
C HIS A 385 5.32 14.99 -0.31
N TRP A 386 5.87 13.84 0.06
CA TRP A 386 6.84 13.11 -0.75
C TRP A 386 6.33 12.75 -2.15
N GLU A 387 5.08 12.36 -2.26
CA GLU A 387 4.49 12.05 -3.57
C GLU A 387 4.64 13.21 -4.57
N GLN A 388 4.37 14.43 -4.12
CA GLN A 388 4.53 15.63 -4.95
C GLN A 388 6.00 15.93 -5.28
N ILE A 389 6.91 15.76 -4.30
CA ILE A 389 8.35 15.92 -4.54
C ILE A 389 8.83 14.86 -5.54
N LYS A 390 8.42 13.61 -5.37
CA LYS A 390 8.76 12.52 -6.28
C LYS A 390 8.30 12.82 -7.70
N GLU A 391 7.02 13.16 -7.88
CA GLU A 391 6.45 13.41 -9.20
C GLU A 391 6.98 14.67 -9.89
N ARG A 392 7.22 15.75 -9.15
CA ARG A 392 7.58 17.06 -9.72
C ARG A 392 9.07 17.35 -9.74
N VAL A 393 9.86 16.65 -8.92
CA VAL A 393 11.31 16.91 -8.79
C VAL A 393 12.12 15.68 -9.13
N ILE A 394 11.91 14.56 -8.42
CA ILE A 394 12.80 13.38 -8.52
C ILE A 394 12.61 12.66 -9.85
N ILE A 395 11.39 12.35 -10.25
CA ILE A 395 11.10 11.64 -11.51
C ILE A 395 11.53 12.48 -12.73
N PRO A 396 11.19 13.77 -12.85
CA PRO A 396 11.68 14.60 -13.95
C PRO A 396 13.21 14.69 -14.00
N TYR A 397 13.87 14.79 -12.82
CA TYR A 397 15.33 14.75 -12.76
C TYR A 397 15.89 13.42 -13.29
N LEU A 398 15.33 12.27 -12.86
CA LEU A 398 15.77 10.96 -13.33
C LEU A 398 15.56 10.78 -14.83
N LEU A 399 14.44 11.23 -15.37
CA LEU A 399 14.14 11.20 -16.80
C LEU A 399 15.19 11.99 -17.60
N GLU A 400 15.54 13.19 -17.17
CA GLU A 400 16.55 14.01 -17.83
C GLU A 400 17.96 13.43 -17.63
N ALA A 401 18.29 13.00 -16.41
CA ALA A 401 19.61 12.46 -16.08
C ALA A 401 19.90 11.12 -16.78
N THR A 402 18.89 10.31 -17.06
CA THR A 402 19.03 9.03 -17.78
C THR A 402 18.92 9.16 -19.28
N ASP A 403 18.63 10.35 -19.81
CA ASP A 403 18.67 10.59 -21.24
C ASP A 403 20.08 10.40 -21.78
N THR A 404 20.18 9.62 -22.88
CA THR A 404 21.48 9.23 -23.46
C THR A 404 22.28 10.40 -24.04
N GLU A 405 21.62 11.52 -24.32
CA GLU A 405 22.23 12.71 -24.91
C GLU A 405 22.41 13.85 -23.90
N ASN A 406 21.74 13.76 -22.75
CA ASN A 406 21.82 14.78 -21.72
C ASN A 406 22.91 14.47 -20.66
N GLN A 407 23.53 15.54 -20.14
CA GLN A 407 24.41 15.48 -18.98
C GLN A 407 23.80 16.36 -17.86
N VAL A 408 23.07 15.75 -16.96
CA VAL A 408 22.53 16.42 -15.77
C VAL A 408 23.42 16.12 -14.59
N THR A 409 23.72 17.14 -13.76
CA THR A 409 24.57 17.04 -12.58
C THR A 409 23.71 16.95 -11.30
N GLU A 410 24.33 16.52 -10.20
CA GLU A 410 23.69 16.56 -8.89
C GLU A 410 23.28 17.98 -8.48
N GLN A 411 24.07 19.00 -8.89
CA GLN A 411 23.73 20.41 -8.65
C GLN A 411 22.33 20.75 -9.21
N ALA A 412 21.96 20.18 -10.36
CA ALA A 412 20.61 20.37 -10.91
C ALA A 412 19.52 19.78 -9.99
N LEU A 413 19.76 18.65 -9.32
CA LEU A 413 18.81 18.08 -8.35
C LEU A 413 18.71 18.95 -7.08
N LEU A 414 19.82 19.41 -6.57
CA LEU A 414 19.87 20.33 -5.41
C LEU A 414 19.12 21.63 -5.68
N ASP A 415 19.31 22.21 -6.86
CA ASP A 415 18.62 23.44 -7.26
C ASP A 415 17.11 23.21 -7.34
N ARG A 416 16.66 22.11 -7.93
CA ARG A 416 15.24 21.75 -8.02
C ARG A 416 14.59 21.54 -6.64
N ILE A 417 15.29 20.89 -5.73
CA ILE A 417 14.82 20.71 -4.33
C ILE A 417 14.79 22.05 -3.61
N SER A 418 15.79 22.91 -3.83
CA SER A 418 15.82 24.26 -3.25
C SER A 418 14.66 25.12 -3.74
N ASP A 419 14.34 25.04 -5.02
CA ASP A 419 13.22 25.79 -5.61
C ASP A 419 11.86 25.25 -5.12
N TRP A 420 11.75 23.94 -4.91
CA TRP A 420 10.57 23.33 -4.31
C TRP A 420 10.29 23.80 -2.88
N ASN A 421 11.34 24.07 -2.11
CA ASN A 421 11.26 24.47 -0.69
C ASN A 421 11.01 25.99 -0.50
N LYS A 422 11.00 26.79 -1.56
CA LYS A 422 10.65 28.23 -1.54
C LYS A 422 9.15 28.44 -1.61
#